data_a23efb49c1441839b11fe77428a73722
#
_entry.id   a23efb49c1441839b11fe77428a73722
#
_cell.length_a   1.000
_cell.length_b   1.000
_cell.length_c   1.000
_cell.angle_alpha   90.00
_cell.angle_beta   90.00
_cell.angle_gamma   90.00
#
_symmetry.space_group_name_H-M   'P 1'
#
loop_
_entity.id
_entity.type
_entity.pdbx_description
1 polymer ?
#
loop_
_entity_poly.entity_id
_entity_poly.type
_entity_poly.pdbx_seq_one_letter_code
_entity_poly.pdbx_strand_id
1 'polypeptide(L)'
;MIDTIIIGKGAAGITAAIYLKRYNKNVLVIGKDLGALEKTVKIENYYGFPTGIDGKELIQNGITQAKHLGIDVYDEEVVQIDNTLEYFLVTTPNHEYKAKTVLIATGKKRSPINVKGFKHLQGKGISFCVTCD
;
A
#
# COMPACT_ATOMS: atom_id res chain seq x y z
N MET A 1 5.39 22.79 0.69
CA MET A 1 4.67 21.81 1.54
C MET A 1 3.95 20.81 0.64
N ILE A 2 3.99 19.55 1.00
CA ILE A 2 3.31 18.46 0.29
C ILE A 2 1.80 18.61 0.47
N ASP A 3 1.01 18.43 -0.60
CA ASP A 3 -0.45 18.49 -0.48
C ASP A 3 -1.00 17.28 0.26
N THR A 4 -0.53 16.08 -0.11
CA THR A 4 -0.97 14.83 0.54
C THR A 4 0.20 13.87 0.72
N ILE A 5 0.40 13.39 1.94
CA ILE A 5 1.21 12.20 2.20
C ILE A 5 0.29 10.99 2.30
N ILE A 6 0.61 9.95 1.54
CA ILE A 6 -0.09 8.67 1.57
C ILE A 6 0.77 7.64 2.29
N ILE A 7 0.21 7.03 3.34
CA ILE A 7 0.90 6.01 4.13
C ILE A 7 0.43 4.63 3.68
N GLY A 8 1.32 3.92 3.04
CA GLY A 8 1.06 2.63 2.40
C GLY A 8 1.18 2.69 0.89
N LYS A 9 2.04 1.85 0.33
CA LYS A 9 2.31 1.76 -1.12
C LYS A 9 1.69 0.52 -1.77
N GLY A 10 0.64 -0.02 -1.16
CA GLY A 10 -0.20 -1.06 -1.74
C GLY A 10 -1.17 -0.51 -2.81
N ALA A 11 -2.07 -1.35 -3.28
CA ALA A 11 -3.00 -1.00 -4.35
C ALA A 11 -3.83 0.26 -4.03
N ALA A 12 -4.33 0.39 -2.82
CA ALA A 12 -5.13 1.54 -2.41
C ALA A 12 -4.33 2.84 -2.42
N GLY A 13 -3.14 2.84 -1.79
CA GLY A 13 -2.30 4.03 -1.68
C GLY A 13 -1.78 4.49 -3.04
N ILE A 14 -1.28 3.60 -3.86
CA ILE A 14 -0.79 3.91 -5.21
C ILE A 14 -1.92 4.40 -6.12
N THR A 15 -3.09 3.78 -6.06
CA THR A 15 -4.24 4.25 -6.83
C THR A 15 -4.63 5.66 -6.44
N ALA A 16 -4.74 5.95 -5.16
CA ALA A 16 -5.03 7.30 -4.66
C ALA A 16 -3.97 8.31 -5.13
N ALA A 17 -2.69 7.95 -5.05
CA ALA A 17 -1.58 8.80 -5.50
C ALA A 17 -1.71 9.18 -6.98
N ILE A 18 -2.01 8.20 -7.84
CA ILE A 18 -2.19 8.41 -9.28
C ILE A 18 -3.33 9.41 -9.54
N TYR A 19 -4.46 9.24 -8.88
CA TYR A 19 -5.59 10.17 -9.04
C TYR A 19 -5.26 11.58 -8.54
N LEU A 20 -4.65 11.72 -7.36
CA LEU A 20 -4.26 13.01 -6.82
C LEU A 20 -3.24 13.72 -7.73
N LYS A 21 -2.29 12.99 -8.29
CA LYS A 21 -1.33 13.56 -9.23
C LYS A 21 -2.00 14.08 -10.50
N ARG A 22 -3.01 13.38 -11.00
CA ARG A 22 -3.80 13.86 -12.15
C ARG A 22 -4.59 15.13 -11.84
N TYR A 23 -4.91 15.38 -10.57
CA TYR A 23 -5.47 16.66 -10.09
C TYR A 23 -4.39 17.70 -9.76
N ASN A 24 -3.17 17.53 -10.27
CA ASN A 24 -2.03 18.44 -10.06
C ASN A 24 -1.67 18.67 -8.58
N LYS A 25 -1.86 17.66 -7.74
CA LYS A 25 -1.44 17.70 -6.34
C LYS A 25 0.00 17.22 -6.20
N ASN A 26 0.72 17.84 -5.25
CA ASN A 26 2.03 17.35 -4.83
C ASN A 26 1.83 16.22 -3.82
N VAL A 27 2.20 15.00 -4.23
CA VAL A 27 1.93 13.77 -3.48
C VAL A 27 3.21 13.03 -3.18
N LEU A 28 3.34 12.55 -1.94
CA LEU A 28 4.38 11.62 -1.50
C LEU A 28 3.73 10.36 -0.98
N VAL A 29 4.22 9.19 -1.42
CA VAL A 29 3.82 7.89 -0.88
C VAL A 29 4.96 7.33 -0.02
N ILE A 30 4.64 6.90 1.19
CA ILE A 30 5.59 6.27 2.11
C ILE A 30 5.04 4.91 2.52
N GLY A 31 5.83 3.85 2.34
CA GLY A 31 5.42 2.51 2.74
C GLY A 31 6.60 1.58 2.90
N LYS A 32 6.58 0.74 3.94
CA LYS A 32 7.68 -0.15 4.29
C LYS A 32 7.73 -1.45 3.47
N ASP A 33 6.59 -1.94 3.02
CA ASP A 33 6.48 -3.22 2.31
C ASP A 33 5.48 -3.14 1.15
N LEU A 34 5.35 -4.22 0.39
CA LEU A 34 4.45 -4.30 -0.76
C LEU A 34 2.99 -4.64 -0.37
N GLY A 35 2.73 -4.91 0.90
CA GLY A 35 1.41 -5.21 1.41
C GLY A 35 0.90 -6.63 1.14
N ALA A 36 -0.41 -6.82 1.33
CA ALA A 36 -1.01 -8.16 1.32
C ALA A 36 -0.94 -8.87 -0.04
N LEU A 37 -0.96 -8.13 -1.14
CA LEU A 37 -0.92 -8.72 -2.48
C LEU A 37 0.44 -9.34 -2.85
N GLU A 38 1.52 -8.98 -2.16
CA GLU A 38 2.85 -9.52 -2.45
C GLU A 38 2.91 -11.05 -2.44
N LYS A 39 2.11 -11.67 -1.58
CA LYS A 39 2.07 -13.13 -1.40
C LYS A 39 1.00 -13.83 -2.23
N THR A 40 0.22 -13.09 -3.01
CA THR A 40 -0.83 -13.66 -3.85
C THR A 40 -0.22 -14.14 -5.16
N VAL A 41 -0.22 -15.45 -5.37
CA VAL A 41 0.44 -16.09 -6.53
C VAL A 41 -0.23 -15.77 -7.85
N LYS A 42 -1.57 -15.69 -7.87
CA LYS A 42 -2.32 -15.43 -9.09
C LYS A 42 -3.62 -14.69 -8.79
N ILE A 43 -3.83 -13.57 -9.46
CA ILE A 43 -5.06 -12.78 -9.38
C ILE A 43 -5.76 -12.92 -10.73
N GLU A 44 -6.91 -13.58 -10.74
CA GLU A 44 -7.68 -13.85 -11.97
C GLU A 44 -8.94 -12.99 -12.09
N ASN A 45 -9.30 -12.27 -11.05
CA ASN A 45 -10.51 -11.46 -10.97
C ASN A 45 -10.25 -9.95 -10.98
N TYR A 46 -9.12 -9.53 -11.55
CA TYR A 46 -8.82 -8.13 -11.76
C TYR A 46 -8.93 -7.77 -13.25
N TYR A 47 -9.71 -6.74 -13.55
CA TYR A 47 -9.97 -6.30 -14.91
C TYR A 47 -8.68 -5.99 -15.68
N GLY A 48 -8.58 -6.49 -16.90
CA GLY A 48 -7.47 -6.22 -17.82
C GLY A 48 -6.37 -7.28 -17.83
N PHE A 49 -6.51 -8.35 -17.05
CA PHE A 49 -5.57 -9.47 -16.99
C PHE A 49 -6.27 -10.80 -17.34
N PRO A 50 -6.46 -11.10 -18.64
CA PRO A 50 -7.29 -12.24 -19.07
C PRO A 50 -6.75 -13.60 -18.63
N THR A 51 -5.45 -13.71 -18.39
CA THR A 51 -4.79 -14.94 -17.91
C THR A 51 -4.32 -14.82 -16.46
N GLY A 52 -4.75 -13.78 -15.75
CA GLY A 52 -4.33 -13.47 -14.39
C GLY A 52 -2.98 -12.75 -14.31
N ILE A 53 -2.63 -12.32 -13.13
CA ILE A 53 -1.37 -11.65 -12.81
C ILE A 53 -0.90 -12.03 -11.42
N ASP A 54 0.40 -12.18 -11.21
CA ASP A 54 1.02 -12.32 -9.90
C ASP A 54 0.83 -11.04 -9.07
N GLY A 55 0.48 -11.19 -7.78
CA GLY A 55 0.19 -10.05 -6.92
C GLY A 55 1.38 -9.12 -6.72
N LYS A 56 2.59 -9.68 -6.60
CA LYS A 56 3.82 -8.90 -6.49
C LYS A 56 4.08 -8.09 -7.76
N GLU A 57 3.89 -8.71 -8.93
CA GLU A 57 4.02 -8.04 -10.22
C GLU A 57 3.01 -6.88 -10.36
N LEU A 58 1.75 -7.09 -9.97
CA LEU A 58 0.72 -6.06 -10.01
C LEU A 58 1.12 -4.84 -9.15
N ILE A 59 1.57 -5.07 -7.92
CA ILE A 59 2.00 -3.97 -7.04
C ILE A 59 3.24 -3.26 -7.59
N GLN A 60 4.21 -3.99 -8.10
CA GLN A 60 5.40 -3.39 -8.71
C GLN A 60 5.07 -2.56 -9.95
N ASN A 61 4.14 -3.02 -10.78
CA ASN A 61 3.63 -2.26 -11.92
C ASN A 61 2.97 -0.95 -11.46
N GLY A 62 2.17 -1.00 -10.39
CA GLY A 62 1.54 0.20 -9.82
C GLY A 62 2.56 1.21 -9.31
N ILE A 63 3.59 0.77 -8.58
CA ILE A 63 4.67 1.63 -8.09
C ILE A 63 5.45 2.24 -9.26
N THR A 64 5.78 1.45 -10.27
CA THR A 64 6.45 1.93 -11.49
C THR A 64 5.61 2.97 -12.22
N GLN A 65 4.30 2.73 -12.34
CA GLN A 65 3.36 3.68 -12.92
C GLN A 65 3.32 5.00 -12.15
N ALA A 66 3.27 4.95 -10.83
CA ALA A 66 3.30 6.15 -9.98
C ALA A 66 4.59 6.96 -10.19
N LYS A 67 5.73 6.30 -10.17
CA LYS A 67 7.05 6.93 -10.39
C LYS A 67 7.14 7.54 -11.80
N HIS A 68 6.64 6.87 -12.82
CA HIS A 68 6.59 7.40 -14.20
C HIS A 68 5.75 8.69 -14.30
N LEU A 69 4.71 8.81 -13.48
CA LEU A 69 3.90 10.03 -13.38
C LEU A 69 4.56 11.14 -12.51
N GLY A 70 5.78 10.91 -12.02
CA GLY A 70 6.49 11.87 -11.19
C GLY A 70 5.99 11.92 -9.74
N ILE A 71 5.52 10.78 -9.22
CA ILE A 71 5.16 10.64 -7.81
C ILE A 71 6.35 10.02 -7.06
N ASP A 72 6.78 10.66 -5.97
CA ASP A 72 7.79 10.11 -5.09
C ASP A 72 7.19 8.97 -4.25
N VAL A 73 7.87 7.83 -4.25
CA VAL A 73 7.50 6.64 -3.48
C VAL A 73 8.71 6.19 -2.68
N TYR A 74 8.63 6.30 -1.35
CA TYR A 74 9.73 6.00 -0.44
C TYR A 74 9.48 4.72 0.35
N ASP A 75 10.54 3.92 0.47
CA ASP A 75 10.56 2.67 1.22
C ASP A 75 10.96 2.96 2.68
N GLU A 76 10.04 3.58 3.42
CA GLU A 76 10.23 3.95 4.82
C GLU A 76 9.02 3.51 5.66
N GLU A 77 9.23 3.38 6.96
CA GLU A 77 8.15 3.13 7.92
C GLU A 77 7.74 4.44 8.59
N VAL A 78 6.48 4.82 8.48
CA VAL A 78 5.94 5.92 9.28
C VAL A 78 5.72 5.44 10.71
N VAL A 79 6.37 6.12 11.65
CA VAL A 79 6.32 5.75 13.08
C VAL A 79 5.44 6.69 13.89
N GLN A 80 5.20 7.90 13.40
CA GLN A 80 4.39 8.89 14.09
C GLN A 80 3.72 9.85 13.12
N ILE A 81 2.52 10.31 13.47
CA ILE A 81 1.79 11.37 12.78
C ILE A 81 1.29 12.34 13.84
N ASP A 82 1.72 13.58 13.75
CA ASP A 82 1.24 14.66 14.60
C ASP A 82 0.38 15.63 13.79
N ASN A 83 -0.79 15.95 14.33
CA ASN A 83 -1.65 16.97 13.76
C ASN A 83 -1.39 18.29 14.48
N THR A 84 -0.72 19.20 13.80
CA THR A 84 -0.59 20.58 14.25
C THR A 84 -1.79 21.41 13.76
N LEU A 85 -1.91 22.64 14.21
CA LEU A 85 -2.99 23.53 13.72
C LEU A 85 -2.85 23.90 12.25
N GLU A 86 -1.66 23.78 11.67
CA GLU A 86 -1.33 24.25 10.32
C GLU A 86 -1.03 23.13 9.33
N TYR A 87 -0.51 22.00 9.81
CA TYR A 87 -0.08 20.88 8.97
C TYR A 87 -0.02 19.58 9.76
N PHE A 88 0.12 18.48 9.03
CA PHE A 88 0.48 17.17 9.58
C PHE A 88 1.99 16.98 9.49
N LEU A 89 2.60 16.59 10.62
CA LEU A 89 4.00 16.16 10.67
C LEU A 89 4.02 14.63 10.62
N VAL A 90 4.62 14.07 9.58
CA VAL A 90 4.78 12.62 9.39
C VAL A 90 6.24 12.27 9.63
N THR A 91 6.50 11.42 10.61
CA THR A 91 7.85 11.05 11.05
C THR A 91 8.16 9.61 10.66
N THR A 92 9.33 9.41 10.07
CA THR A 92 9.99 8.12 9.87
C THR A 92 11.24 8.05 10.73
N PRO A 93 11.92 6.90 10.87
CA PRO A 93 13.17 6.83 11.62
C PRO A 93 14.26 7.79 11.14
N ASN A 94 14.22 8.20 9.87
CA ASN A 94 15.29 9.01 9.26
C ASN A 94 14.89 10.42 8.84
N HIS A 95 13.58 10.67 8.67
CA HIS A 95 13.08 11.92 8.10
C HIS A 95 11.79 12.39 8.75
N GLU A 96 11.53 13.68 8.59
CA GLU A 96 10.24 14.31 8.91
C GLU A 96 9.69 15.00 7.66
N TYR A 97 8.39 14.83 7.43
CA TYR A 97 7.70 15.42 6.29
C TYR A 97 6.48 16.20 6.75
N LYS A 98 6.24 17.35 6.11
CA LYS A 98 5.07 18.20 6.38
C LYS A 98 4.08 18.13 5.23
N ALA A 99 2.82 17.92 5.54
CA ALA A 99 1.76 17.85 4.56
C ALA A 99 0.49 18.54 5.04
N LYS A 100 -0.31 19.02 4.07
CA LYS A 100 -1.62 19.59 4.36
C LYS A 100 -2.63 18.53 4.76
N THR A 101 -2.52 17.33 4.18
CA THR A 101 -3.40 16.18 4.44
C THR A 101 -2.60 14.89 4.49
N VAL A 102 -3.14 13.91 5.22
CA VAL A 102 -2.60 12.55 5.28
C VAL A 102 -3.69 11.56 4.92
N LEU A 103 -3.36 10.62 4.02
CA LEU A 103 -4.22 9.50 3.67
C LEU A 103 -3.60 8.20 4.21
N ILE A 104 -4.34 7.50 5.06
CA ILE A 104 -3.91 6.23 5.64
C ILE A 104 -4.41 5.08 4.78
N ALA A 105 -3.50 4.37 4.13
CA ALA A 105 -3.77 3.24 3.24
C ALA A 105 -2.90 2.02 3.63
N THR A 106 -2.75 1.78 4.93
CA THR A 106 -1.84 0.79 5.49
C THR A 106 -2.31 -0.65 5.34
N GLY A 107 -3.54 -0.86 4.88
CA GLY A 107 -4.11 -2.18 4.69
C GLY A 107 -4.39 -2.92 5.99
N LYS A 108 -4.39 -4.25 5.90
CA LYS A 108 -4.60 -5.14 7.04
C LYS A 108 -3.44 -6.10 7.19
N LYS A 109 -3.01 -6.30 8.43
CA LYS A 109 -2.14 -7.41 8.80
C LYS A 109 -3.02 -8.56 9.28
N ARG A 110 -2.85 -9.74 8.67
CA ARG A 110 -3.56 -10.94 9.08
C ARG A 110 -2.83 -11.56 10.27
N SER A 111 -3.54 -11.76 11.37
CA SER A 111 -3.01 -12.45 12.55
C SER A 111 -3.38 -13.93 12.48
N PRO A 112 -2.42 -14.85 12.72
CA PRO A 112 -2.72 -16.28 12.77
C PRO A 112 -3.66 -16.58 13.92
N ILE A 113 -4.59 -17.50 13.69
CA ILE A 113 -5.45 -18.04 14.74
C ILE A 113 -4.61 -19.05 15.57
N ASN A 114 -4.72 -18.99 16.89
CA ASN A 114 -4.03 -19.94 17.76
C ASN A 114 -4.75 -21.30 17.79
N VAL A 115 -4.64 -22.04 16.69
CA VAL A 115 -5.23 -23.37 16.51
C VAL A 115 -4.15 -24.33 16.01
N LYS A 116 -4.16 -25.55 16.55
CA LYS A 116 -3.24 -26.61 16.13
C LYS A 116 -3.37 -26.89 14.64
N GLY A 117 -2.24 -26.92 13.92
CA GLY A 117 -2.20 -27.15 12.47
C GLY A 117 -2.44 -25.92 11.60
N PHE A 118 -2.69 -24.75 12.18
CA PHE A 118 -2.96 -23.51 11.40
C PHE A 118 -1.87 -23.23 10.38
N LYS A 119 -0.61 -23.18 10.78
CA LYS A 119 0.52 -22.88 9.89
C LYS A 119 0.69 -23.91 8.77
N HIS A 120 0.43 -25.19 9.09
CA HIS A 120 0.57 -26.30 8.14
C HIS A 120 -0.56 -26.27 7.09
N LEU A 121 -1.79 -25.91 7.49
CA LEU A 121 -2.98 -25.94 6.64
C LEU A 121 -3.27 -24.61 5.97
N GLN A 122 -2.55 -23.54 6.29
CA GLN A 122 -2.73 -22.25 5.64
C GLN A 122 -2.40 -22.37 4.14
N GLY A 123 -3.35 -21.99 3.28
CA GLY A 123 -3.26 -22.22 1.83
C GLY A 123 -3.55 -23.66 1.39
N LYS A 124 -3.86 -24.56 2.34
CA LYS A 124 -4.16 -25.99 2.11
C LYS A 124 -5.47 -26.43 2.80
N GLY A 125 -6.44 -25.52 2.88
CA GLY A 125 -7.72 -25.73 3.56
C GLY A 125 -8.09 -24.61 4.54
N ILE A 126 -7.13 -23.83 5.02
CA ILE A 126 -7.37 -22.62 5.80
C ILE A 126 -7.05 -21.41 4.91
N SER A 127 -8.04 -20.55 4.68
CA SER A 127 -7.91 -19.33 3.91
C SER A 127 -8.49 -18.13 4.66
N PHE A 128 -7.93 -16.94 4.42
CA PHE A 128 -8.47 -15.67 4.88
C PHE A 128 -9.36 -14.98 3.84
N CYS A 129 -9.42 -15.50 2.63
CA CYS A 129 -10.14 -14.87 1.52
C CYS A 129 -11.21 -15.81 0.98
N VAL A 130 -12.47 -15.36 1.01
CA VAL A 130 -13.62 -16.14 0.55
C VAL A 130 -13.64 -16.26 -0.98
N THR A 131 -13.15 -15.25 -1.69
CA THR A 131 -13.25 -15.15 -3.16
C THR A 131 -11.91 -15.36 -3.88
N CYS A 132 -10.81 -15.54 -3.14
CA CYS A 132 -9.47 -15.68 -3.72
C CYS A 132 -9.06 -17.12 -3.96
N ASP A 133 -9.67 -18.05 -3.26
CA ASP A 133 -9.32 -19.50 -3.26
C ASP A 133 -10.41 -20.37 -3.87
#